data_eb72651e505113a7b4a358b441b1593a
#
_entry.id   eb72651e505113a7b4a358b441b1593a
#
_cell.length_a   1.000
_cell.length_b   1.000
_cell.length_c   1.000
_cell.angle_alpha   90.00
_cell.angle_beta   90.00
_cell.angle_gamma   90.00
#
_symmetry.space_group_name_H-M   'P 1'
#
loop_
_entity.id
_entity.type
_entity.pdbx_description
1 polymer ?
#
loop_
_entity_poly.entity_id
_entity_poly.type
_entity_poly.pdbx_seq_one_letter_code
_entity_poly.pdbx_strand_id
1 'polypeptide(L)'
;MQNDLINDFLKAYENAYCKSFDDSFEGKILAIKNAFLEPSLHLNDVFFKDLEMIIASYKRAINVAIIGQFSSGKSTLLNLILQKECLPTGVVPVTFKPTFLRYAKEYFLRVEYEDGSDEIVDIDELSKFSDQRNELKETKSLHLFAPIELLKDITLIDTPGLNANTTDTLTTFKELSFMHSAIWLSLIDNAGKKSEEDAIKANAKLLERGGICVLNQKDKLSQDELENVLNYAHLVFDKYFEKIIAISCKEAKFDLQKSNLPLLYEYLKELDYEHIKKDFIKEKLINLCELLLNQYDLFQNALEQLELKFNAILQTFKVSKLEQKIKILNHNCLDKLKLVGEKIAQEILKFIKEKDSSYYKETKGLFKKNLYEKVSYKAPYLSSDDAFLAMFYNSEAMNKEFKRLKNEITLEFSQIKDDFSLFFTNLEEQILLFKAQFSNLQKENALESEKEFASFRSFASASEELFLKDFKQLLFKSQLELDLFLEKLNLKALANYESATKLTMGFFNTKMNASKEFYELDSTEFSLYHPKASEVHQRVLTELNVYEFEDLLLNKPVVLKIYKNYMQSFVEFIEAKRQIILNLKSEFEAKKSMISSIKSQISKL
;
A
#
# COMPACT_ATOMS: atom_id res chain seq x y z
N MET A 1 5.07 8.61 37.51
CA MET A 1 4.95 9.80 38.39
C MET A 1 5.00 11.14 37.65
N GLN A 2 6.04 11.51 36.88
CA GLN A 2 6.03 12.81 36.19
C GLN A 2 5.01 12.90 35.04
N ASN A 3 4.82 11.83 34.27
CA ASN A 3 3.80 11.77 33.19
C ASN A 3 2.37 11.77 33.74
N ASP A 4 2.14 11.18 34.89
CA ASP A 4 0.81 11.14 35.51
C ASP A 4 0.39 12.54 35.99
N LEU A 5 1.33 13.31 36.56
CA LEU A 5 1.09 14.68 37.04
C LEU A 5 0.77 15.63 35.87
N ILE A 6 1.41 15.45 34.71
CA ILE A 6 1.14 16.24 33.50
C ILE A 6 -0.23 15.87 32.94
N ASN A 7 -0.57 14.58 32.90
CA ASN A 7 -1.87 14.12 32.42
C ASN A 7 -3.00 14.55 33.36
N ASP A 8 -2.79 14.53 34.68
CA ASP A 8 -3.75 15.03 35.66
C ASP A 8 -3.92 16.54 35.58
N PHE A 9 -2.83 17.29 35.36
CA PHE A 9 -2.88 18.73 35.12
C PHE A 9 -3.63 19.07 33.82
N LEU A 10 -3.35 18.34 32.71
CA LEU A 10 -4.05 18.55 31.45
C LEU A 10 -5.54 18.24 31.59
N LYS A 11 -5.92 17.14 32.25
CA LYS A 11 -7.33 16.81 32.53
C LYS A 11 -8.01 17.86 33.43
N ALA A 12 -7.31 18.35 34.47
CA ALA A 12 -7.84 19.39 35.34
C ALA A 12 -7.98 20.74 34.59
N TYR A 13 -7.03 21.05 33.69
CA TYR A 13 -7.08 22.22 32.82
C TYR A 13 -8.22 22.11 31.81
N GLU A 14 -8.37 20.99 31.14
CA GLU A 14 -9.48 20.70 30.21
C GLU A 14 -10.84 20.80 30.91
N ASN A 15 -10.98 20.24 32.10
CA ASN A 15 -12.21 20.33 32.89
C ASN A 15 -12.50 21.77 33.40
N ALA A 16 -11.48 22.56 33.75
CA ALA A 16 -11.63 23.94 34.17
C ALA A 16 -11.97 24.91 33.02
N TYR A 17 -11.52 24.57 31.82
CA TYR A 17 -11.80 25.30 30.57
C TYR A 17 -12.80 24.61 29.66
N CYS A 18 -13.62 23.70 30.20
CA CYS A 18 -14.74 23.11 29.46
C CYS A 18 -15.60 24.24 28.91
N LYS A 19 -15.50 24.50 27.60
CA LYS A 19 -16.36 25.47 26.91
C LYS A 19 -17.78 24.99 27.04
N SER A 20 -18.57 25.63 27.88
CA SER A 20 -20.01 25.42 27.88
C SER A 20 -20.56 26.05 26.62
N PHE A 21 -21.05 25.23 25.71
CA PHE A 21 -21.77 25.70 24.54
C PHE A 21 -23.24 25.83 24.91
N ASP A 22 -23.87 26.92 24.48
CA ASP A 22 -25.30 27.13 24.68
C ASP A 22 -26.13 26.23 23.77
N ASP A 23 -27.44 26.14 24.02
CA ASP A 23 -28.37 25.31 23.23
C ASP A 23 -28.75 25.92 21.88
N SER A 24 -28.21 27.10 21.53
CA SER A 24 -28.40 27.70 20.22
C SER A 24 -27.80 26.85 19.11
N PHE A 25 -28.26 27.06 17.89
CA PHE A 25 -27.67 26.37 16.74
C PHE A 25 -26.17 26.69 16.58
N GLU A 26 -25.76 27.96 16.82
CA GLU A 26 -24.34 28.34 16.82
C GLU A 26 -23.55 27.61 17.92
N GLY A 27 -24.09 27.54 19.15
CA GLY A 27 -23.45 26.80 20.23
C GLY A 27 -23.25 25.34 19.92
N LYS A 28 -24.28 24.68 19.36
CA LYS A 28 -24.20 23.28 18.93
C LYS A 28 -23.15 23.06 17.82
N ILE A 29 -23.06 23.94 16.83
CA ILE A 29 -22.04 23.88 15.79
C ILE A 29 -20.64 24.02 16.37
N LEU A 30 -20.44 24.94 17.34
CA LEU A 30 -19.17 25.13 18.01
C LEU A 30 -18.80 23.90 18.85
N ALA A 31 -19.78 23.22 19.47
CA ALA A 31 -19.55 21.95 20.14
C ALA A 31 -19.08 20.86 19.18
N ILE A 32 -19.69 20.76 17.99
CA ILE A 32 -19.28 19.84 16.94
C ILE A 32 -17.86 20.18 16.45
N LYS A 33 -17.56 21.47 16.18
CA LYS A 33 -16.20 21.91 15.84
C LYS A 33 -15.20 21.46 16.89
N ASN A 34 -15.54 21.64 18.17
CA ASN A 34 -14.66 21.22 19.27
C ASN A 34 -14.47 19.71 19.34
N ALA A 35 -15.48 18.91 19.01
CA ALA A 35 -15.36 17.46 18.94
C ALA A 35 -14.41 16.98 17.84
N PHE A 36 -14.31 17.70 16.72
CA PHE A 36 -13.31 17.42 15.67
C PHE A 36 -11.88 17.82 16.08
N LEU A 37 -11.69 18.66 17.10
CA LEU A 37 -10.37 19.03 17.61
C LEU A 37 -9.74 17.95 18.49
N GLU A 38 -10.41 16.81 18.70
CA GLU A 38 -9.86 15.69 19.45
C GLU A 38 -8.51 15.23 18.86
N PRO A 39 -7.40 15.31 19.62
CA PRO A 39 -6.07 15.03 19.09
C PRO A 39 -5.90 13.64 18.50
N SER A 40 -6.65 12.65 18.99
CA SER A 40 -6.59 11.27 18.51
C SER A 40 -7.12 11.08 17.08
N LEU A 41 -7.93 12.02 16.57
CA LEU A 41 -8.41 11.99 15.19
C LEU A 41 -7.31 12.34 14.18
N HIS A 42 -6.32 13.16 14.56
CA HIS A 42 -5.21 13.62 13.69
C HIS A 42 -5.69 14.25 12.38
N LEU A 43 -6.75 15.07 12.44
CA LEU A 43 -7.29 15.76 11.26
C LEU A 43 -6.34 16.88 10.80
N ASN A 44 -6.37 17.19 9.51
CA ASN A 44 -5.43 18.10 8.85
C ASN A 44 -5.96 19.54 8.75
N ASP A 45 -5.05 20.45 8.35
CA ASP A 45 -5.37 21.86 8.15
C ASP A 45 -6.40 22.08 7.01
N VAL A 46 -6.42 21.20 6.00
CA VAL A 46 -7.40 21.28 4.89
C VAL A 46 -8.81 20.98 5.42
N PHE A 47 -8.94 19.90 6.21
CA PHE A 47 -10.21 19.56 6.85
C PHE A 47 -10.72 20.71 7.72
N PHE A 48 -9.86 21.32 8.52
CA PHE A 48 -10.26 22.45 9.38
C PHE A 48 -10.60 23.70 8.57
N LYS A 49 -9.95 23.97 7.44
CA LYS A 49 -10.35 25.05 6.52
C LYS A 49 -11.74 24.82 5.96
N ASP A 50 -12.04 23.60 5.49
CA ASP A 50 -13.35 23.26 4.97
C ASP A 50 -14.43 23.36 6.07
N LEU A 51 -14.14 22.85 7.27
CA LEU A 51 -15.01 22.96 8.42
C LEU A 51 -15.29 24.42 8.78
N GLU A 52 -14.27 25.26 8.79
CA GLU A 52 -14.42 26.70 9.06
C GLU A 52 -15.20 27.43 7.99
N MET A 53 -14.99 27.09 6.71
CA MET A 53 -15.80 27.65 5.61
C MET A 53 -17.27 27.30 5.75
N ILE A 54 -17.58 26.04 6.09
CA ILE A 54 -18.95 25.59 6.31
C ILE A 54 -19.58 26.36 7.48
N ILE A 55 -18.90 26.45 8.61
CA ILE A 55 -19.42 27.14 9.79
C ILE A 55 -19.60 28.65 9.50
N ALA A 56 -18.63 29.28 8.84
CA ALA A 56 -18.69 30.70 8.51
C ALA A 56 -19.84 31.03 7.52
N SER A 57 -20.30 30.07 6.75
CA SER A 57 -21.42 30.26 5.82
C SER A 57 -22.75 30.61 6.53
N TYR A 58 -22.92 30.20 7.80
CA TYR A 58 -24.10 30.50 8.60
C TYR A 58 -24.35 32.01 8.78
N LYS A 59 -23.25 32.80 8.94
CA LYS A 59 -23.32 34.25 9.15
C LYS A 59 -23.43 35.08 7.86
N ARG A 60 -23.35 34.41 6.71
CA ARG A 60 -23.38 35.05 5.40
C ARG A 60 -24.79 34.97 4.76
N ALA A 61 -25.03 35.80 3.75
CA ALA A 61 -26.16 35.65 2.86
C ALA A 61 -26.18 34.24 2.24
N ILE A 62 -27.37 33.69 1.99
CA ILE A 62 -27.46 32.40 1.31
C ILE A 62 -27.01 32.53 -0.15
N ASN A 63 -26.31 31.54 -0.64
CA ASN A 63 -25.91 31.46 -2.04
C ASN A 63 -27.02 30.78 -2.85
N VAL A 64 -27.59 31.47 -3.82
CA VAL A 64 -28.63 30.97 -4.71
C VAL A 64 -28.08 30.93 -6.14
N ALA A 65 -27.93 29.76 -6.70
CA ALA A 65 -27.45 29.59 -8.07
C ALA A 65 -28.56 29.88 -9.08
N ILE A 66 -28.24 30.54 -10.19
CA ILE A 66 -29.14 30.63 -11.34
C ILE A 66 -28.67 29.58 -12.36
N ILE A 67 -29.44 28.52 -12.46
CA ILE A 67 -29.13 27.36 -13.31
C ILE A 67 -30.12 27.35 -14.49
N GLY A 68 -29.65 27.01 -15.66
CA GLY A 68 -30.55 26.90 -16.83
C GLY A 68 -29.77 26.74 -18.12
N GLN A 69 -30.47 26.33 -19.16
CA GLN A 69 -29.88 26.15 -20.48
C GLN A 69 -29.32 27.45 -21.04
N PHE A 70 -28.43 27.33 -22.01
CA PHE A 70 -27.97 28.50 -22.77
C PHE A 70 -29.13 29.22 -23.41
N SER A 71 -29.07 30.55 -23.46
CA SER A 71 -30.15 31.43 -23.97
C SER A 71 -31.50 31.39 -23.22
N SER A 72 -31.57 30.78 -22.02
CA SER A 72 -32.78 30.85 -21.18
C SER A 72 -33.09 32.26 -20.64
N GLY A 73 -32.13 33.17 -20.71
CA GLY A 73 -32.28 34.57 -20.26
C GLY A 73 -31.66 34.85 -18.90
N LYS A 74 -30.69 34.03 -18.42
CA LYS A 74 -30.02 34.23 -17.13
C LYS A 74 -29.42 35.62 -16.95
N SER A 75 -28.58 36.07 -17.88
CA SER A 75 -27.94 37.40 -17.80
C SER A 75 -29.00 38.53 -17.92
N THR A 76 -30.07 38.31 -18.68
CA THR A 76 -31.16 39.28 -18.77
C THR A 76 -31.91 39.40 -17.43
N LEU A 77 -32.23 38.28 -16.79
CA LEU A 77 -32.86 38.26 -15.47
C LEU A 77 -31.98 38.95 -14.43
N LEU A 78 -30.66 38.65 -14.44
CA LEU A 78 -29.71 39.26 -13.50
C LEU A 78 -29.60 40.78 -13.72
N ASN A 79 -29.55 41.26 -14.95
CA ASN A 79 -29.57 42.71 -15.25
C ASN A 79 -30.86 43.39 -14.74
N LEU A 80 -32.01 42.73 -14.84
CA LEU A 80 -33.26 43.23 -14.28
C LEU A 80 -33.20 43.30 -12.75
N ILE A 81 -32.64 42.29 -12.10
CA ILE A 81 -32.47 42.29 -10.64
C ILE A 81 -31.48 43.40 -10.22
N LEU A 82 -30.40 43.59 -10.97
CA LEU A 82 -29.37 44.61 -10.71
C LEU A 82 -29.88 46.03 -11.01
N GLN A 83 -31.00 46.17 -11.71
CA GLN A 83 -31.52 47.46 -12.18
C GLN A 83 -30.49 48.24 -13.05
N LYS A 84 -29.55 47.51 -13.64
CA LYS A 84 -28.47 48.05 -14.48
C LYS A 84 -28.10 47.00 -15.56
N GLU A 85 -27.96 47.44 -16.81
CA GLU A 85 -27.51 46.58 -17.90
C GLU A 85 -25.97 46.51 -17.90
N CYS A 86 -25.39 45.60 -17.11
CA CYS A 86 -23.93 45.40 -17.02
C CYS A 86 -23.49 44.00 -17.49
N LEU A 87 -24.32 42.97 -17.26
CA LEU A 87 -24.01 41.63 -17.76
C LEU A 87 -24.31 41.56 -19.27
N PRO A 88 -23.36 41.03 -20.07
CA PRO A 88 -23.57 40.92 -21.51
C PRO A 88 -24.71 39.95 -21.82
N THR A 89 -25.61 40.41 -22.69
CA THR A 89 -26.74 39.63 -23.19
C THR A 89 -26.54 39.37 -24.68
N GLY A 90 -26.50 38.11 -25.10
CA GLY A 90 -26.29 37.77 -26.52
C GLY A 90 -26.46 36.29 -26.85
N VAL A 91 -26.34 35.95 -28.13
CA VAL A 91 -26.51 34.59 -28.67
C VAL A 91 -25.22 33.78 -28.54
N VAL A 92 -24.10 34.40 -28.20
CA VAL A 92 -22.79 33.71 -28.00
C VAL A 92 -22.57 33.49 -26.50
N PRO A 93 -22.03 32.34 -26.04
CA PRO A 93 -21.69 32.14 -24.63
C PRO A 93 -20.71 33.22 -24.16
N VAL A 94 -21.15 34.03 -23.21
CA VAL A 94 -20.34 35.18 -22.74
C VAL A 94 -19.86 35.02 -21.30
N THR A 95 -20.53 34.18 -20.51
CA THR A 95 -20.20 33.96 -19.12
C THR A 95 -19.54 32.60 -18.96
N PHE A 96 -18.19 32.58 -18.87
CA PHE A 96 -17.41 31.37 -18.67
C PHE A 96 -16.86 31.27 -17.22
N LYS A 97 -16.97 32.37 -16.47
CA LYS A 97 -16.52 32.44 -15.08
C LYS A 97 -17.70 32.67 -14.15
N PRO A 98 -17.75 32.06 -12.97
CA PRO A 98 -18.83 32.29 -12.01
C PRO A 98 -18.85 33.75 -11.59
N THR A 99 -20.07 34.35 -11.67
CA THR A 99 -20.28 35.74 -11.30
C THR A 99 -21.20 35.81 -10.09
N PHE A 100 -20.70 36.37 -8.99
CA PHE A 100 -21.38 36.51 -7.70
C PHE A 100 -21.98 37.91 -7.59
N LEU A 101 -23.30 38.03 -7.39
CA LEU A 101 -23.99 39.26 -7.14
C LEU A 101 -24.23 39.42 -5.64
N ARG A 102 -23.66 40.45 -5.04
CA ARG A 102 -23.63 40.70 -3.59
C ARG A 102 -24.13 42.11 -3.24
N TYR A 103 -24.50 42.28 -2.00
CA TYR A 103 -24.89 43.59 -1.50
C TYR A 103 -23.70 44.50 -1.23
N ALA A 104 -23.77 45.75 -1.66
CA ALA A 104 -22.99 46.88 -1.17
C ALA A 104 -23.78 48.16 -1.30
N LYS A 105 -23.30 49.25 -0.70
CA LYS A 105 -23.95 50.56 -0.77
C LYS A 105 -23.81 51.23 -2.14
N GLU A 106 -22.83 50.81 -2.92
CA GLU A 106 -22.52 51.36 -4.24
C GLU A 106 -22.20 50.22 -5.21
N TYR A 107 -22.30 50.50 -6.51
CA TYR A 107 -21.95 49.56 -7.56
C TYR A 107 -20.44 49.52 -7.75
N PHE A 108 -19.84 48.35 -7.71
CA PHE A 108 -18.47 48.10 -8.11
C PHE A 108 -18.28 46.63 -8.48
N LEU A 109 -17.18 46.32 -9.18
CA LEU A 109 -16.75 44.98 -9.52
C LEU A 109 -15.43 44.67 -8.80
N ARG A 110 -15.37 43.55 -8.11
CA ARG A 110 -14.13 42.94 -7.61
C ARG A 110 -13.82 41.72 -8.47
N VAL A 111 -12.62 41.71 -9.05
CA VAL A 111 -12.11 40.60 -9.88
C VAL A 111 -11.14 39.79 -9.05
N GLU A 112 -11.39 38.52 -8.90
CA GLU A 112 -10.46 37.59 -8.24
C GLU A 112 -9.70 36.78 -9.31
N TYR A 113 -8.36 36.71 -9.18
CA TYR A 113 -7.47 36.01 -10.11
C TYR A 113 -7.04 34.65 -9.58
N GLU A 114 -6.57 33.74 -10.46
CA GLU A 114 -6.09 32.40 -10.09
C GLU A 114 -4.86 32.43 -9.18
N ASP A 115 -4.05 33.50 -9.25
CA ASP A 115 -2.91 33.71 -8.36
C ASP A 115 -3.28 34.16 -6.92
N GLY A 116 -4.59 34.30 -6.64
CA GLY A 116 -5.12 34.74 -5.36
C GLY A 116 -5.11 36.26 -5.15
N SER A 117 -4.67 37.04 -6.13
CA SER A 117 -4.77 38.52 -6.11
C SER A 117 -6.19 38.94 -6.48
N ASP A 118 -6.58 40.15 -6.04
CA ASP A 118 -7.85 40.76 -6.42
C ASP A 118 -7.68 42.24 -6.73
N GLU A 119 -8.59 42.77 -7.54
CA GLU A 119 -8.70 44.20 -7.79
C GLU A 119 -10.16 44.67 -7.81
N ILE A 120 -10.35 45.94 -7.49
CA ILE A 120 -11.67 46.60 -7.53
C ILE A 120 -11.67 47.57 -8.68
N VAL A 121 -12.66 47.41 -9.57
CA VAL A 121 -12.87 48.25 -10.77
C VAL A 121 -14.31 48.71 -10.88
N ASP A 122 -14.57 49.64 -11.79
CA ASP A 122 -15.93 50.07 -12.06
C ASP A 122 -16.76 48.92 -12.67
N ILE A 123 -18.05 48.86 -12.31
CA ILE A 123 -18.96 47.82 -12.80
C ILE A 123 -19.07 47.83 -14.33
N ASP A 124 -18.92 48.99 -14.97
CA ASP A 124 -19.01 49.12 -16.42
C ASP A 124 -17.84 48.49 -17.18
N GLU A 125 -16.78 48.12 -16.45
CA GLU A 125 -15.64 47.36 -16.99
C GLU A 125 -15.86 45.84 -17.05
N LEU A 126 -17.01 45.35 -16.54
CA LEU A 126 -17.30 43.90 -16.49
C LEU A 126 -17.14 43.22 -17.85
N SER A 127 -17.47 43.88 -18.97
CA SER A 127 -17.31 43.33 -20.31
C SER A 127 -15.88 43.01 -20.68
N LYS A 128 -14.88 43.69 -20.08
CA LYS A 128 -13.45 43.40 -20.30
C LYS A 128 -13.00 42.05 -19.71
N PHE A 129 -13.65 41.64 -18.63
CA PHE A 129 -13.30 40.40 -17.89
C PHE A 129 -14.20 39.21 -18.29
N SER A 130 -15.30 39.46 -18.99
CA SER A 130 -16.23 38.41 -19.43
C SER A 130 -15.94 37.91 -20.85
N ASP A 131 -15.11 38.59 -21.66
CA ASP A 131 -14.79 38.20 -23.05
C ASP A 131 -13.43 37.47 -23.08
N GLN A 132 -13.43 36.16 -23.42
CA GLN A 132 -12.25 35.31 -23.52
C GLN A 132 -11.23 35.75 -24.61
N ARG A 133 -11.62 36.64 -25.51
CA ARG A 133 -10.74 37.12 -26.58
C ARG A 133 -9.68 38.12 -26.12
N ASN A 134 -9.80 38.61 -24.89
CA ASN A 134 -8.83 39.50 -24.27
C ASN A 134 -7.80 38.66 -23.47
N GLU A 135 -6.51 38.74 -23.82
CA GLU A 135 -5.37 38.13 -23.11
C GLU A 135 -5.13 38.81 -21.74
N LEU A 136 -6.13 38.82 -20.87
CA LEU A 136 -5.99 39.31 -19.49
C LEU A 136 -5.58 38.17 -18.56
N LYS A 137 -4.95 38.51 -17.40
CA LYS A 137 -4.68 37.58 -16.30
C LYS A 137 -5.83 36.58 -16.13
N GLU A 138 -5.50 35.32 -15.87
CA GLU A 138 -6.53 34.29 -15.67
C GLU A 138 -7.45 34.64 -14.50
N THR A 139 -8.66 35.10 -14.84
CA THR A 139 -9.69 35.45 -13.87
C THR A 139 -10.30 34.17 -13.30
N LYS A 140 -10.36 34.07 -11.96
CA LYS A 140 -10.98 32.96 -11.24
C LYS A 140 -12.47 33.16 -11.06
N SER A 141 -12.88 34.31 -10.52
CA SER A 141 -14.29 34.67 -10.28
C SER A 141 -14.51 36.16 -10.33
N LEU A 142 -15.77 36.54 -10.58
CA LEU A 142 -16.21 37.93 -10.63
C LEU A 142 -17.22 38.19 -9.50
N HIS A 143 -16.99 39.24 -8.71
CA HIS A 143 -17.87 39.63 -7.61
C HIS A 143 -18.44 41.00 -7.89
N LEU A 144 -19.70 41.05 -8.27
CA LEU A 144 -20.45 42.24 -8.62
C LEU A 144 -21.24 42.71 -7.41
N PHE A 145 -21.03 43.93 -6.98
CA PHE A 145 -21.67 44.53 -5.83
C PHE A 145 -22.70 45.59 -6.26
N ALA A 146 -23.86 45.58 -5.61
CA ALA A 146 -24.96 46.47 -5.95
C ALA A 146 -25.81 46.85 -4.72
N PRO A 147 -26.42 48.08 -4.69
CA PRO A 147 -27.27 48.53 -3.58
C PRO A 147 -28.71 48.02 -3.72
N ILE A 148 -28.87 46.71 -3.90
CA ILE A 148 -30.14 46.03 -4.05
C ILE A 148 -30.50 45.31 -2.76
N GLU A 149 -31.65 45.68 -2.16
CA GLU A 149 -32.07 45.19 -0.83
C GLU A 149 -32.10 43.67 -0.74
N LEU A 150 -32.58 42.97 -1.77
CA LEU A 150 -32.62 41.52 -1.86
C LEU A 150 -31.25 40.88 -1.66
N LEU A 151 -30.16 41.54 -2.09
CA LEU A 151 -28.80 41.00 -2.00
C LEU A 151 -28.20 41.08 -0.59
N LYS A 152 -28.91 41.68 0.40
CA LYS A 152 -28.49 41.59 1.81
C LYS A 152 -28.59 40.17 2.35
N ASP A 153 -29.64 39.46 1.95
CA ASP A 153 -29.96 38.14 2.45
C ASP A 153 -29.56 37.02 1.48
N ILE A 154 -29.47 37.35 0.17
CA ILE A 154 -29.15 36.39 -0.91
C ILE A 154 -27.95 36.87 -1.71
N THR A 155 -26.99 35.99 -1.94
CA THR A 155 -25.98 36.13 -3.00
C THR A 155 -26.47 35.36 -4.22
N LEU A 156 -26.76 36.06 -5.33
CA LEU A 156 -27.10 35.38 -6.59
C LEU A 156 -25.83 35.01 -7.34
N ILE A 157 -25.80 33.82 -7.93
CA ILE A 157 -24.61 33.31 -8.61
C ILE A 157 -24.99 32.89 -10.03
N ASP A 158 -24.42 33.59 -11.02
CA ASP A 158 -24.56 33.20 -12.43
C ASP A 158 -23.62 32.04 -12.70
N THR A 159 -24.16 30.88 -13.01
CA THR A 159 -23.41 29.70 -13.36
C THR A 159 -23.27 29.57 -14.88
N PRO A 160 -22.08 29.14 -15.39
CA PRO A 160 -21.97 28.78 -16.80
C PRO A 160 -23.04 27.78 -17.20
N GLY A 161 -23.61 27.93 -18.41
CA GLY A 161 -24.75 27.10 -18.86
C GLY A 161 -24.40 25.60 -18.85
N LEU A 162 -25.30 24.75 -18.35
CA LEU A 162 -25.14 23.31 -18.16
C LEU A 162 -24.72 22.48 -19.39
N ASN A 163 -24.67 23.06 -20.56
CA ASN A 163 -24.32 22.41 -21.84
C ASN A 163 -22.91 22.76 -22.36
N ALA A 164 -22.06 23.39 -21.58
CA ALA A 164 -20.66 23.60 -21.96
C ALA A 164 -19.89 22.30 -21.79
N ASN A 165 -19.60 21.61 -22.89
CA ASN A 165 -18.73 20.44 -22.96
C ASN A 165 -17.25 20.82 -22.79
N THR A 166 -16.86 21.35 -21.63
CA THR A 166 -15.47 21.75 -21.39
C THR A 166 -15.00 21.34 -19.98
N THR A 167 -13.68 21.30 -19.80
CA THR A 167 -12.96 21.11 -18.54
C THR A 167 -13.45 22.01 -17.39
N ASP A 168 -14.20 23.05 -17.69
CA ASP A 168 -14.83 23.98 -16.73
C ASP A 168 -15.96 23.35 -15.89
N THR A 169 -16.47 22.17 -16.27
CA THR A 169 -17.50 21.45 -15.49
C THR A 169 -17.01 21.09 -14.08
N LEU A 170 -15.73 20.76 -13.89
CA LEU A 170 -15.18 20.40 -12.57
C LEU A 170 -15.11 21.60 -11.61
N THR A 171 -14.79 22.78 -12.10
CA THR A 171 -14.79 24.03 -11.31
C THR A 171 -16.21 24.40 -10.94
N THR A 172 -17.14 24.30 -11.89
CA THR A 172 -18.57 24.54 -11.69
C THR A 172 -19.17 23.59 -10.64
N PHE A 173 -18.77 22.30 -10.61
CA PHE A 173 -19.24 21.34 -9.61
C PHE A 173 -18.73 21.68 -8.19
N LYS A 174 -17.49 22.13 -8.04
CA LYS A 174 -16.96 22.57 -6.73
C LYS A 174 -17.73 23.78 -6.20
N GLU A 175 -18.05 24.74 -7.06
CA GLU A 175 -18.79 25.93 -6.69
C GLU A 175 -20.25 25.62 -6.35
N LEU A 176 -20.91 24.76 -7.13
CA LEU A 176 -22.25 24.28 -6.82
C LEU A 176 -22.36 23.62 -5.44
N SER A 177 -21.23 23.04 -4.96
CA SER A 177 -21.19 22.42 -3.63
C SER A 177 -21.42 23.41 -2.48
N PHE A 178 -21.20 24.71 -2.68
CA PHE A 178 -21.43 25.77 -1.70
C PHE A 178 -22.74 26.54 -1.91
N MET A 179 -23.62 26.07 -2.81
CA MET A 179 -24.94 26.67 -3.04
C MET A 179 -25.93 26.17 -2.01
N HIS A 180 -26.72 27.09 -1.49
CA HIS A 180 -27.77 26.76 -0.53
C HIS A 180 -29.08 26.38 -1.25
N SER A 181 -29.42 27.07 -2.33
CA SER A 181 -30.61 26.86 -3.15
C SER A 181 -30.36 27.23 -4.62
N ALA A 182 -31.33 27.04 -5.51
CA ALA A 182 -31.21 27.43 -6.90
C ALA A 182 -32.52 27.94 -7.52
N ILE A 183 -32.36 28.86 -8.47
CA ILE A 183 -33.39 29.27 -9.43
C ILE A 183 -33.13 28.49 -10.71
N TRP A 184 -34.03 27.60 -11.07
CA TRP A 184 -34.01 26.91 -12.36
C TRP A 184 -34.68 27.77 -13.42
N LEU A 185 -33.90 28.37 -14.32
CA LEU A 185 -34.41 29.23 -15.38
C LEU A 185 -34.49 28.49 -16.70
N SER A 186 -35.71 28.26 -17.19
CA SER A 186 -35.95 27.60 -18.46
C SER A 186 -36.79 28.48 -19.40
N LEU A 187 -36.76 28.17 -20.69
CA LEU A 187 -37.69 28.79 -21.64
C LEU A 187 -39.08 28.16 -21.52
N ILE A 188 -40.13 28.97 -21.67
CA ILE A 188 -41.53 28.49 -21.63
C ILE A 188 -41.77 27.33 -22.61
N ASP A 189 -41.13 27.38 -23.78
CA ASP A 189 -41.18 26.35 -24.83
C ASP A 189 -40.54 25.01 -24.45
N ASN A 190 -39.75 24.98 -23.35
CA ASN A 190 -39.07 23.79 -22.85
C ASN A 190 -39.75 23.16 -21.64
N ALA A 191 -40.82 23.76 -21.13
CA ALA A 191 -41.57 23.28 -19.99
C ALA A 191 -42.02 21.83 -20.20
N GLY A 192 -41.61 20.92 -19.31
CA GLY A 192 -41.96 19.50 -19.35
C GLY A 192 -41.19 18.63 -20.36
N LYS A 193 -40.21 19.15 -21.09
CA LYS A 193 -39.38 18.33 -21.98
C LYS A 193 -38.51 17.35 -21.17
N LYS A 194 -38.35 16.15 -21.71
CA LYS A 194 -37.57 15.07 -21.05
C LYS A 194 -36.15 15.47 -20.74
N SER A 195 -35.46 16.16 -21.66
CA SER A 195 -34.10 16.65 -21.45
C SER A 195 -33.99 17.65 -20.29
N GLU A 196 -35.05 18.47 -20.09
CA GLU A 196 -35.12 19.40 -18.98
C GLU A 196 -35.32 18.65 -17.65
N GLU A 197 -36.26 17.67 -17.65
CA GLU A 197 -36.48 16.83 -16.47
C GLU A 197 -35.22 16.08 -16.04
N ASP A 198 -34.43 15.51 -16.97
CA ASP A 198 -33.23 14.80 -16.68
C ASP A 198 -32.14 15.73 -16.09
N ALA A 199 -32.03 16.97 -16.58
CA ALA A 199 -31.12 17.96 -16.02
C ALA A 199 -31.55 18.43 -14.62
N ILE A 200 -32.86 18.58 -14.39
CA ILE A 200 -33.43 18.89 -13.06
C ILE A 200 -33.14 17.78 -12.07
N LYS A 201 -33.31 16.51 -12.44
CA LYS A 201 -33.00 15.35 -11.60
C LYS A 201 -31.54 15.33 -11.16
N ALA A 202 -30.63 15.67 -12.06
CA ALA A 202 -29.19 15.71 -11.76
C ALA A 202 -28.84 16.74 -10.67
N ASN A 203 -29.69 17.77 -10.48
CA ASN A 203 -29.52 18.86 -9.52
C ASN A 203 -30.57 18.83 -8.38
N ALA A 204 -31.32 17.73 -8.22
CA ALA A 204 -32.46 17.66 -7.31
C ALA A 204 -32.13 18.07 -5.87
N LYS A 205 -31.03 17.61 -5.31
CA LYS A 205 -30.60 17.95 -3.94
C LYS A 205 -30.46 19.46 -3.69
N LEU A 206 -30.02 20.22 -4.67
CA LEU A 206 -29.87 21.66 -4.56
C LEU A 206 -31.25 22.36 -4.66
N LEU A 207 -32.17 21.77 -5.42
CA LEU A 207 -33.49 22.29 -5.67
C LEU A 207 -34.49 22.03 -4.53
N GLU A 208 -34.29 20.96 -3.75
CA GLU A 208 -35.12 20.60 -2.59
C GLU A 208 -35.09 21.64 -1.46
N ARG A 209 -34.10 22.53 -1.43
CA ARG A 209 -33.93 23.56 -0.39
C ARG A 209 -34.44 24.92 -0.86
N GLY A 210 -35.74 25.08 -1.08
CA GLY A 210 -36.32 26.31 -1.56
C GLY A 210 -36.00 26.62 -3.01
N GLY A 211 -35.87 25.59 -3.85
CA GLY A 211 -35.66 25.77 -5.29
C GLY A 211 -36.92 26.20 -6.00
N ILE A 212 -36.78 27.15 -6.93
CA ILE A 212 -37.88 27.65 -7.76
C ILE A 212 -37.62 27.41 -9.24
N CYS A 213 -38.65 26.97 -9.96
CA CYS A 213 -38.64 26.91 -11.43
C CYS A 213 -39.23 28.20 -12.02
N VAL A 214 -38.44 28.86 -12.86
CA VAL A 214 -38.83 30.11 -13.56
C VAL A 214 -38.86 29.83 -15.06
N LEU A 215 -40.05 29.88 -15.65
CA LEU A 215 -40.29 29.74 -17.08
C LEU A 215 -40.30 31.12 -17.73
N ASN A 216 -39.28 31.45 -18.50
CA ASN A 216 -39.10 32.76 -19.13
C ASN A 216 -39.74 32.81 -20.52
N GLN A 217 -40.00 34.02 -21.00
CA GLN A 217 -40.60 34.35 -22.31
C GLN A 217 -42.10 34.01 -22.39
N LYS A 218 -42.84 34.19 -21.30
CA LYS A 218 -44.30 34.01 -21.31
C LYS A 218 -45.03 34.93 -22.31
N ASP A 219 -44.40 36.05 -22.71
CA ASP A 219 -44.89 36.98 -23.71
C ASP A 219 -45.08 36.39 -25.12
N LYS A 220 -44.59 35.16 -25.33
CA LYS A 220 -44.80 34.44 -26.59
C LYS A 220 -46.13 33.71 -26.67
N LEU A 221 -46.82 33.52 -25.57
CA LEU A 221 -48.04 32.71 -25.46
C LEU A 221 -49.26 33.58 -25.17
N SER A 222 -50.43 33.15 -25.67
CA SER A 222 -51.73 33.67 -25.23
C SER A 222 -51.99 33.21 -23.77
N GLN A 223 -53.00 33.81 -23.13
CA GLN A 223 -53.37 33.50 -21.76
C GLN A 223 -53.77 32.01 -21.58
N ASP A 224 -54.55 31.48 -22.52
CA ASP A 224 -55.00 30.07 -22.48
C ASP A 224 -53.84 29.08 -22.71
N GLU A 225 -52.92 29.41 -23.63
CA GLU A 225 -51.70 28.59 -23.86
C GLU A 225 -50.80 28.62 -22.65
N LEU A 226 -50.62 29.76 -21.99
CA LEU A 226 -49.82 29.91 -20.79
C LEU A 226 -50.35 29.05 -19.65
N GLU A 227 -51.67 29.04 -19.43
CA GLU A 227 -52.29 28.21 -18.39
C GLU A 227 -52.10 26.72 -18.67
N ASN A 228 -52.25 26.27 -19.91
CA ASN A 228 -52.00 24.89 -20.29
C ASN A 228 -50.53 24.46 -20.08
N VAL A 229 -49.55 25.31 -20.43
CA VAL A 229 -48.13 25.04 -20.23
C VAL A 229 -47.79 25.01 -18.75
N LEU A 230 -48.32 25.91 -17.93
CA LEU A 230 -48.10 25.89 -16.48
C LEU A 230 -48.70 24.64 -15.85
N ASN A 231 -49.91 24.24 -16.20
CA ASN A 231 -50.52 23.01 -15.72
C ASN A 231 -49.66 21.77 -16.04
N TYR A 232 -49.11 21.72 -17.25
CA TYR A 232 -48.21 20.65 -17.64
C TYR A 232 -46.86 20.71 -16.89
N ALA A 233 -46.28 21.89 -16.72
CA ALA A 233 -45.07 22.10 -15.94
C ALA A 233 -45.26 21.65 -14.48
N HIS A 234 -46.38 21.99 -13.87
CA HIS A 234 -46.73 21.51 -12.52
C HIS A 234 -46.80 19.99 -12.44
N LEU A 235 -47.45 19.35 -13.41
CA LEU A 235 -47.56 17.88 -13.45
C LEU A 235 -46.18 17.18 -13.47
N VAL A 236 -45.18 17.76 -14.14
CA VAL A 236 -43.85 17.15 -14.31
C VAL A 236 -42.87 17.58 -13.24
N PHE A 237 -42.92 18.85 -12.79
CA PHE A 237 -41.86 19.49 -12.02
C PHE A 237 -42.18 19.74 -10.55
N ASP A 238 -43.46 19.68 -10.08
CA ASP A 238 -43.83 19.94 -8.67
C ASP A 238 -43.05 19.08 -7.65
N LYS A 239 -42.61 17.89 -8.06
CA LYS A 239 -41.81 17.02 -7.20
C LYS A 239 -40.35 17.49 -6.97
N TYR A 240 -39.90 18.52 -7.67
CA TYR A 240 -38.55 19.05 -7.60
C TYR A 240 -38.47 20.49 -7.09
N PHE A 241 -39.57 21.27 -7.17
CA PHE A 241 -39.59 22.68 -6.85
C PHE A 241 -40.72 23.02 -5.90
N GLU A 242 -40.47 23.96 -5.01
CA GLU A 242 -41.53 24.49 -4.13
C GLU A 242 -42.51 25.39 -4.90
N LYS A 243 -42.02 26.05 -5.94
CA LYS A 243 -42.85 26.96 -6.75
C LYS A 243 -42.43 26.95 -8.22
N ILE A 244 -43.39 27.05 -9.11
CA ILE A 244 -43.20 27.21 -10.55
C ILE A 244 -43.90 28.51 -10.98
N ILE A 245 -43.17 29.41 -11.63
CA ILE A 245 -43.69 30.68 -12.11
C ILE A 245 -43.29 30.92 -13.57
N ALA A 246 -44.18 31.60 -14.32
CA ALA A 246 -43.87 32.06 -15.66
C ALA A 246 -43.65 33.58 -15.65
N ILE A 247 -42.51 34.02 -16.21
CA ILE A 247 -42.14 35.44 -16.30
C ILE A 247 -41.85 35.84 -17.75
N SER A 248 -41.78 37.15 -17.99
CA SER A 248 -41.19 37.69 -19.22
C SER A 248 -40.14 38.74 -18.87
N CYS A 249 -38.84 38.38 -19.03
CA CYS A 249 -37.76 39.35 -18.89
C CYS A 249 -37.84 40.49 -19.92
N LYS A 250 -38.50 40.27 -21.05
CA LYS A 250 -38.72 41.30 -22.07
C LYS A 250 -39.77 42.32 -21.64
N GLU A 251 -40.94 41.86 -21.14
CA GLU A 251 -42.00 42.74 -20.62
C GLU A 251 -41.53 43.50 -19.38
N ALA A 252 -40.70 42.91 -18.52
CA ALA A 252 -40.18 43.54 -17.31
C ALA A 252 -39.44 44.87 -17.56
N LYS A 253 -38.91 45.08 -18.77
CA LYS A 253 -38.28 46.35 -19.16
C LYS A 253 -39.27 47.50 -19.33
N PHE A 254 -40.53 47.19 -19.54
CA PHE A 254 -41.58 48.19 -19.83
C PHE A 254 -42.72 48.21 -18.79
N ASP A 255 -43.10 47.02 -18.32
CA ASP A 255 -44.17 46.86 -17.34
C ASP A 255 -43.78 45.70 -16.37
N LEU A 256 -43.37 46.08 -15.18
CA LEU A 256 -42.94 45.15 -14.18
C LEU A 256 -44.08 44.22 -13.71
N GLN A 257 -45.30 44.76 -13.55
CA GLN A 257 -46.44 43.97 -13.07
C GLN A 257 -46.88 42.94 -14.11
N LYS A 258 -46.95 43.34 -15.36
CA LYS A 258 -47.35 42.48 -16.47
C LYS A 258 -46.29 41.34 -16.66
N SER A 259 -45.03 41.57 -16.32
CA SER A 259 -43.96 40.61 -16.50
C SER A 259 -44.02 39.42 -15.54
N ASN A 260 -44.75 39.48 -14.44
CA ASN A 260 -44.75 38.54 -13.31
C ASN A 260 -43.39 38.48 -12.55
N LEU A 261 -42.43 39.35 -12.83
CA LEU A 261 -41.16 39.38 -12.10
C LEU A 261 -41.32 39.66 -10.59
N PRO A 262 -42.29 40.50 -10.14
CA PRO A 262 -42.57 40.68 -8.72
C PRO A 262 -42.86 39.37 -7.97
N LEU A 263 -43.48 38.37 -8.58
CA LEU A 263 -43.75 37.07 -7.97
C LEU A 263 -42.45 36.32 -7.61
N LEU A 264 -41.38 36.49 -8.40
CA LEU A 264 -40.05 35.95 -8.07
C LEU A 264 -39.44 36.67 -6.88
N TYR A 265 -39.56 38.02 -6.83
CA TYR A 265 -39.03 38.80 -5.70
C TYR A 265 -39.77 38.50 -4.40
N GLU A 266 -41.10 38.33 -4.44
CA GLU A 266 -41.91 37.94 -3.28
C GLU A 266 -41.46 36.56 -2.78
N TYR A 267 -41.39 35.58 -3.66
CA TYR A 267 -40.94 34.24 -3.30
C TYR A 267 -39.55 34.24 -2.63
N LEU A 268 -38.58 34.94 -3.26
CA LEU A 268 -37.22 35.00 -2.71
C LEU A 268 -37.16 35.68 -1.33
N LYS A 269 -38.01 36.67 -1.05
CA LYS A 269 -38.12 37.34 0.25
C LYS A 269 -38.81 36.51 1.33
N GLU A 270 -39.73 35.62 0.92
CA GLU A 270 -40.49 34.75 1.81
C GLU A 270 -39.74 33.48 2.20
N LEU A 271 -38.55 33.18 1.59
CA LEU A 271 -37.74 32.02 1.92
C LEU A 271 -37.32 32.04 3.39
N ASP A 272 -37.43 30.91 4.05
CA ASP A 272 -36.87 30.71 5.39
C ASP A 272 -35.36 30.55 5.33
N TYR A 273 -34.63 31.66 5.27
CA TYR A 273 -33.18 31.69 5.18
C TYR A 273 -32.49 30.94 6.33
N GLU A 274 -33.07 31.00 7.53
CA GLU A 274 -32.51 30.34 8.70
C GLU A 274 -32.60 28.80 8.57
N HIS A 275 -33.72 28.31 8.13
CA HIS A 275 -33.93 26.88 7.87
C HIS A 275 -32.97 26.38 6.77
N ILE A 276 -32.90 27.08 5.67
CA ILE A 276 -32.04 26.76 4.52
C ILE A 276 -30.56 26.71 4.95
N LYS A 277 -30.08 27.67 5.77
CA LYS A 277 -28.71 27.68 6.30
C LYS A 277 -28.44 26.50 7.21
N LYS A 278 -29.36 26.17 8.12
CA LYS A 278 -29.23 25.06 9.07
C LYS A 278 -29.14 23.72 8.34
N ASP A 279 -30.04 23.49 7.39
CA ASP A 279 -30.03 22.26 6.59
C ASP A 279 -28.79 22.12 5.74
N PHE A 280 -28.33 23.22 5.14
CA PHE A 280 -27.08 23.23 4.38
C PHE A 280 -25.87 22.83 5.25
N ILE A 281 -25.70 23.46 6.42
CA ILE A 281 -24.59 23.17 7.32
C ILE A 281 -24.65 21.73 7.81
N LYS A 282 -25.84 21.26 8.20
CA LYS A 282 -26.07 19.90 8.63
C LYS A 282 -25.64 18.89 7.55
N GLU A 283 -26.10 19.09 6.30
CA GLU A 283 -25.70 18.24 5.18
C GLU A 283 -24.20 18.26 4.95
N LYS A 284 -23.55 19.44 4.94
CA LYS A 284 -22.11 19.56 4.71
C LYS A 284 -21.28 18.91 5.81
N LEU A 285 -21.66 19.06 7.06
CA LEU A 285 -20.99 18.40 8.17
C LEU A 285 -21.16 16.88 8.12
N ILE A 286 -22.35 16.39 7.74
CA ILE A 286 -22.57 14.95 7.52
C ILE A 286 -21.68 14.44 6.40
N ASN A 287 -21.59 15.15 5.28
CA ASN A 287 -20.74 14.77 4.14
C ASN A 287 -19.25 14.71 4.55
N LEU A 288 -18.77 15.66 5.38
CA LEU A 288 -17.41 15.58 5.93
C LEU A 288 -17.19 14.32 6.77
N CYS A 289 -18.15 13.97 7.63
CA CYS A 289 -18.08 12.73 8.41
C CYS A 289 -18.06 11.50 7.49
N GLU A 290 -18.86 11.46 6.45
CA GLU A 290 -18.93 10.35 5.50
C GLU A 290 -17.64 10.19 4.71
N LEU A 291 -17.01 11.29 4.30
CA LEU A 291 -15.70 11.26 3.66
C LEU A 291 -14.65 10.61 4.57
N LEU A 292 -14.59 11.01 5.84
CA LEU A 292 -13.66 10.43 6.81
C LEU A 292 -13.95 8.94 7.05
N LEU A 293 -15.21 8.56 7.25
CA LEU A 293 -15.60 7.17 7.46
C LEU A 293 -15.23 6.28 6.28
N ASN A 294 -15.54 6.73 5.06
CA ASN A 294 -15.19 6.01 3.84
C ASN A 294 -13.68 5.79 3.71
N GLN A 295 -12.87 6.78 4.10
CA GLN A 295 -11.41 6.65 4.09
C GLN A 295 -10.91 5.65 5.10
N TYR A 296 -11.41 5.72 6.34
CA TYR A 296 -11.05 4.74 7.35
C TYR A 296 -11.43 3.32 6.93
N ASP A 297 -12.57 3.15 6.26
CA ASP A 297 -12.99 1.85 5.70
C ASP A 297 -12.02 1.36 4.62
N LEU A 298 -11.59 2.23 3.71
CA LEU A 298 -10.61 1.88 2.68
C LEU A 298 -9.28 1.43 3.29
N PHE A 299 -8.79 2.15 4.31
CA PHE A 299 -7.54 1.76 4.99
C PHE A 299 -7.68 0.48 5.80
N GLN A 300 -8.79 0.27 6.49
CA GLN A 300 -9.07 -1.00 7.17
C GLN A 300 -9.07 -2.17 6.19
N ASN A 301 -9.77 -2.04 5.06
CA ASN A 301 -9.81 -3.06 4.02
C ASN A 301 -8.41 -3.36 3.47
N ALA A 302 -7.57 -2.34 3.26
CA ALA A 302 -6.18 -2.53 2.81
C ALA A 302 -5.36 -3.31 3.86
N LEU A 303 -5.49 -2.98 5.14
CA LEU A 303 -4.83 -3.71 6.24
C LEU A 303 -5.32 -5.15 6.35
N GLU A 304 -6.61 -5.42 6.16
CA GLU A 304 -7.16 -6.77 6.15
C GLU A 304 -6.60 -7.62 5.02
N GLN A 305 -6.50 -7.06 3.81
CA GLN A 305 -5.89 -7.73 2.68
C GLN A 305 -4.42 -8.06 2.96
N LEU A 306 -3.66 -7.16 3.57
CA LEU A 306 -2.27 -7.40 3.95
C LEU A 306 -2.16 -8.49 5.01
N GLU A 307 -3.03 -8.48 6.04
CA GLU A 307 -3.06 -9.51 7.07
C GLU A 307 -3.35 -10.90 6.48
N LEU A 308 -4.33 -11.00 5.56
CA LEU A 308 -4.64 -12.24 4.86
C LEU A 308 -3.44 -12.76 4.06
N LYS A 309 -2.71 -11.87 3.39
CA LYS A 309 -1.50 -12.22 2.64
C LYS A 309 -0.39 -12.73 3.55
N PHE A 310 -0.14 -12.08 4.69
CA PHE A 310 0.83 -12.54 5.68
C PHE A 310 0.46 -13.91 6.25
N ASN A 311 -0.81 -14.13 6.54
CA ASN A 311 -1.31 -15.44 7.00
C ASN A 311 -1.12 -16.51 5.92
N ALA A 312 -1.37 -16.21 4.65
CA ALA A 312 -1.15 -17.14 3.55
C ALA A 312 0.34 -17.51 3.40
N ILE A 313 1.25 -16.55 3.51
CA ILE A 313 2.70 -16.79 3.50
C ILE A 313 3.09 -17.68 4.67
N LEU A 314 2.62 -17.39 5.89
CA LEU A 314 2.88 -18.23 7.06
C LEU A 314 2.37 -19.66 6.89
N GLN A 315 1.19 -19.85 6.31
CA GLN A 315 0.65 -21.19 6.07
C GLN A 315 1.48 -21.95 5.02
N THR A 316 1.84 -21.32 3.93
CA THR A 316 2.74 -21.90 2.91
C THR A 316 4.07 -22.31 3.54
N PHE A 317 4.59 -21.52 4.45
CA PHE A 317 5.84 -21.77 5.16
C PHE A 317 5.71 -22.96 6.12
N LYS A 318 4.63 -23.03 6.92
CA LYS A 318 4.37 -24.13 7.87
C LYS A 318 4.16 -25.48 7.17
N VAL A 319 3.55 -25.49 6.00
CA VAL A 319 3.29 -26.68 5.18
C VAL A 319 4.49 -27.05 4.30
N SER A 320 5.55 -26.23 4.27
CA SER A 320 6.72 -26.52 3.43
C SER A 320 7.38 -27.84 3.84
N LYS A 321 7.68 -28.68 2.83
CA LYS A 321 8.41 -29.93 3.04
C LYS A 321 9.92 -29.73 3.13
N LEU A 322 10.38 -28.49 3.35
CA LEU A 322 11.80 -28.13 3.31
C LEU A 322 12.60 -28.84 4.42
N GLU A 323 12.04 -29.01 5.62
CA GLU A 323 12.67 -29.79 6.69
C GLU A 323 12.91 -31.25 6.28
N GLN A 324 11.91 -31.87 5.63
CA GLN A 324 12.05 -33.24 5.11
C GLN A 324 13.08 -33.30 3.98
N LYS A 325 13.06 -32.32 3.08
CA LYS A 325 14.04 -32.19 1.98
C LYS A 325 15.47 -32.10 2.52
N ILE A 326 15.70 -31.28 3.56
CA ILE A 326 17.01 -31.15 4.21
C ILE A 326 17.44 -32.48 4.86
N LYS A 327 16.53 -33.18 5.56
CA LYS A 327 16.83 -34.49 6.17
C LYS A 327 17.24 -35.52 5.12
N ILE A 328 16.49 -35.61 4.02
CA ILE A 328 16.81 -36.52 2.89
C ILE A 328 18.15 -36.15 2.29
N LEU A 329 18.38 -34.84 2.04
CA LEU A 329 19.66 -34.35 1.50
C LEU A 329 20.85 -34.72 2.37
N ASN A 330 20.70 -34.53 3.69
CA ASN A 330 21.76 -34.89 4.64
C ASN A 330 22.15 -36.38 4.57
N HIS A 331 21.14 -37.28 4.50
CA HIS A 331 21.39 -38.73 4.33
C HIS A 331 22.03 -39.02 2.98
N ASN A 332 21.48 -38.49 1.89
CA ASN A 332 22.01 -38.70 0.55
C ASN A 332 23.48 -38.23 0.42
N CYS A 333 23.81 -37.08 1.02
CA CYS A 333 25.17 -36.57 1.03
C CYS A 333 26.12 -37.54 1.75
N LEU A 334 25.75 -38.01 2.93
CA LEU A 334 26.55 -38.95 3.69
C LEU A 334 26.71 -40.30 2.97
N ASP A 335 25.63 -40.84 2.42
CA ASP A 335 25.64 -42.09 1.68
C ASP A 335 26.55 -42.02 0.44
N LYS A 336 26.49 -40.89 -0.31
CA LYS A 336 27.39 -40.65 -1.44
C LYS A 336 28.86 -40.59 -1.01
N LEU A 337 29.18 -39.95 0.12
CA LEU A 337 30.56 -39.91 0.67
C LEU A 337 31.03 -41.31 1.09
N LYS A 338 30.19 -42.08 1.77
CA LYS A 338 30.47 -43.46 2.17
C LYS A 338 30.71 -44.37 0.95
N LEU A 339 29.87 -44.26 -0.08
CA LEU A 339 29.98 -45.02 -1.32
C LEU A 339 31.30 -44.74 -2.06
N VAL A 340 31.71 -43.48 -2.12
CA VAL A 340 32.98 -43.12 -2.76
C VAL A 340 34.16 -43.60 -1.92
N GLY A 341 34.07 -43.54 -0.58
CA GLY A 341 35.04 -44.12 0.33
C GLY A 341 35.18 -45.64 0.11
N GLU A 342 34.07 -46.35 -0.09
CA GLU A 342 34.09 -47.78 -0.41
C GLU A 342 34.80 -48.07 -1.75
N LYS A 343 34.51 -47.28 -2.80
CA LYS A 343 35.19 -47.42 -4.10
C LYS A 343 36.71 -47.22 -3.99
N ILE A 344 37.15 -46.20 -3.26
CA ILE A 344 38.59 -45.99 -2.99
C ILE A 344 39.18 -47.22 -2.29
N ALA A 345 38.52 -47.74 -1.27
CA ALA A 345 39.01 -48.92 -0.52
C ALA A 345 39.10 -50.14 -1.44
N GLN A 346 38.09 -50.37 -2.29
CA GLN A 346 38.11 -51.47 -3.27
C GLN A 346 39.26 -51.33 -4.28
N GLU A 347 39.52 -50.10 -4.76
CA GLU A 347 40.68 -49.86 -5.65
C GLU A 347 42.02 -50.10 -4.94
N ILE A 348 42.21 -49.61 -3.71
CA ILE A 348 43.43 -49.86 -2.90
C ILE A 348 43.65 -51.36 -2.76
N LEU A 349 42.63 -52.14 -2.45
CA LEU A 349 42.71 -53.59 -2.27
C LEU A 349 43.20 -54.32 -3.52
N LYS A 350 42.88 -53.86 -4.74
CA LYS A 350 43.35 -54.44 -6.01
C LYS A 350 44.86 -54.32 -6.16
N PHE A 351 45.49 -53.36 -5.53
CA PHE A 351 46.96 -53.13 -5.56
C PHE A 351 47.71 -53.83 -4.45
N ILE A 352 47.05 -54.44 -3.46
CA ILE A 352 47.63 -55.26 -2.46
C ILE A 352 47.92 -56.63 -3.09
N LYS A 353 49.19 -56.94 -3.32
CA LYS A 353 49.65 -58.14 -3.96
C LYS A 353 50.60 -58.92 -3.01
N GLU A 354 50.85 -60.15 -3.31
CA GLU A 354 51.89 -60.93 -2.61
C GLU A 354 53.23 -60.81 -3.34
N LYS A 355 54.27 -60.59 -2.61
CA LYS A 355 55.63 -60.55 -3.11
C LYS A 355 56.47 -61.63 -2.42
N ASP A 356 57.30 -62.36 -3.19
CA ASP A 356 58.21 -63.29 -2.65
C ASP A 356 59.28 -62.60 -1.80
N SER A 357 59.41 -63.05 -0.59
CA SER A 357 60.37 -62.56 0.43
C SER A 357 61.11 -63.74 1.05
N SER A 358 62.24 -63.48 1.58
CA SER A 358 63.02 -64.53 2.29
C SER A 358 63.85 -63.94 3.43
N TYR A 359 64.01 -64.69 4.48
CA TYR A 359 64.89 -64.36 5.60
C TYR A 359 65.71 -65.55 5.97
N TYR A 360 66.74 -65.32 6.76
CA TYR A 360 67.59 -66.38 7.25
C TYR A 360 67.25 -66.71 8.71
N LYS A 361 66.78 -67.93 8.95
CA LYS A 361 66.44 -68.43 10.28
C LYS A 361 67.64 -69.14 10.86
N GLU A 362 68.00 -68.75 12.08
CA GLU A 362 69.04 -69.39 12.81
C GLU A 362 68.54 -70.71 13.38
N THR A 363 69.20 -71.82 13.01
CA THR A 363 68.92 -73.14 13.57
C THR A 363 70.13 -73.63 14.32
N LYS A 364 69.95 -74.20 15.54
CA LYS A 364 71.03 -74.75 16.32
C LYS A 364 71.49 -76.07 15.70
N GLY A 365 72.65 -76.05 15.07
CA GLY A 365 73.28 -77.29 14.55
C GLY A 365 73.81 -78.16 15.65
N LEU A 366 73.90 -79.49 15.41
CA LEU A 366 74.37 -80.52 16.35
C LEU A 366 75.79 -80.29 16.92
N PHE A 367 76.59 -79.34 16.36
CA PHE A 367 77.98 -79.02 16.77
C PHE A 367 78.22 -77.56 17.16
N LYS A 368 77.24 -76.84 17.76
CA LYS A 368 77.35 -75.44 18.21
C LYS A 368 77.71 -74.40 17.12
N LYS A 369 77.51 -74.68 15.84
CA LYS A 369 77.59 -73.70 14.76
C LYS A 369 76.21 -73.27 14.41
N ASN A 370 75.97 -71.97 14.39
CA ASN A 370 74.70 -71.43 13.92
C ASN A 370 74.58 -71.71 12.42
N LEU A 371 73.59 -72.50 12.04
CA LEU A 371 73.19 -72.70 10.65
C LEU A 371 72.08 -71.73 10.29
N TYR A 372 72.27 -71.08 9.16
CA TYR A 372 71.26 -70.16 8.64
C TYR A 372 70.48 -70.83 7.48
N GLU A 373 69.21 -71.09 7.73
CA GLU A 373 68.35 -71.67 6.71
C GLU A 373 67.54 -70.53 6.03
N LYS A 374 67.57 -70.48 4.71
CA LYS A 374 66.83 -69.52 3.95
C LYS A 374 65.34 -69.95 3.88
N VAL A 375 64.49 -69.21 4.58
CA VAL A 375 63.05 -69.43 4.54
C VAL A 375 62.46 -68.47 3.54
N SER A 376 61.79 -69.01 2.50
CA SER A 376 61.08 -68.24 1.51
C SER A 376 59.58 -68.24 1.82
N TYR A 377 58.95 -67.10 1.73
CA TYR A 377 57.55 -66.95 2.02
C TYR A 377 56.94 -65.85 1.11
N LYS A 378 55.58 -65.74 1.02
CA LYS A 378 54.87 -64.67 0.34
C LYS A 378 54.40 -63.63 1.36
N ALA A 379 54.79 -62.38 1.19
CA ALA A 379 54.41 -61.31 2.04
C ALA A 379 53.44 -60.35 1.28
N PRO A 380 52.41 -59.87 1.95
CA PRO A 380 51.57 -58.86 1.36
C PRO A 380 52.33 -57.56 1.11
N TYR A 381 52.13 -56.94 -0.04
CA TYR A 381 52.82 -55.74 -0.50
C TYR A 381 51.91 -54.80 -1.21
N LEU A 382 52.09 -53.51 -0.94
CA LEU A 382 51.39 -52.44 -1.63
C LEU A 382 52.39 -51.43 -2.21
N SER A 383 52.47 -51.32 -3.53
CA SER A 383 53.18 -50.18 -4.15
C SER A 383 52.25 -48.94 -4.11
N SER A 384 52.47 -48.15 -3.06
CA SER A 384 51.60 -46.96 -2.82
C SER A 384 51.63 -45.95 -3.95
N ASP A 385 52.84 -45.71 -4.52
CA ASP A 385 52.97 -44.71 -5.61
C ASP A 385 52.35 -45.20 -6.92
N ASP A 386 52.61 -46.47 -7.31
CA ASP A 386 52.01 -47.05 -8.51
C ASP A 386 50.49 -47.13 -8.41
N ALA A 387 49.98 -47.53 -7.25
CA ALA A 387 48.53 -47.57 -6.98
C ALA A 387 47.89 -46.19 -7.06
N PHE A 388 48.52 -45.19 -6.45
CA PHE A 388 48.03 -43.84 -6.46
C PHE A 388 48.02 -43.25 -7.88
N LEU A 389 49.13 -43.39 -8.64
CA LEU A 389 49.20 -42.95 -10.02
C LEU A 389 48.14 -43.63 -10.91
N ALA A 390 47.96 -44.94 -10.75
CA ALA A 390 46.95 -45.66 -11.50
C ALA A 390 45.52 -45.19 -11.20
N MET A 391 45.21 -44.92 -9.94
CA MET A 391 43.85 -44.50 -9.52
C MET A 391 43.48 -43.09 -9.98
N PHE A 392 44.40 -42.14 -9.89
CA PHE A 392 44.08 -40.73 -10.04
C PHE A 392 44.63 -40.08 -11.31
N TYR A 393 45.76 -40.54 -11.84
CA TYR A 393 46.43 -39.91 -12.99
C TYR A 393 46.38 -40.76 -14.28
N ASN A 394 46.57 -42.05 -14.21
CA ASN A 394 46.59 -42.88 -15.41
C ASN A 394 45.18 -43.15 -15.98
N SER A 395 44.19 -43.32 -15.12
CA SER A 395 42.80 -43.55 -15.54
C SER A 395 41.88 -42.33 -15.37
N GLU A 396 42.24 -41.39 -14.53
CA GLU A 396 41.42 -40.23 -14.09
C GLU A 396 40.02 -40.56 -13.55
N ALA A 397 39.67 -41.82 -13.44
CA ALA A 397 38.33 -42.29 -13.08
C ALA A 397 37.90 -41.77 -11.70
N MET A 398 38.80 -41.86 -10.70
CA MET A 398 38.50 -41.40 -9.36
C MET A 398 38.40 -39.88 -9.29
N ASN A 399 39.25 -39.15 -10.01
CA ASN A 399 39.13 -37.68 -10.10
C ASN A 399 37.81 -37.22 -10.70
N LYS A 400 37.34 -37.88 -11.74
CA LYS A 400 36.00 -37.59 -12.38
C LYS A 400 34.86 -37.87 -11.40
N GLU A 401 34.93 -38.97 -10.65
CA GLU A 401 33.92 -39.33 -9.64
C GLU A 401 33.85 -38.28 -8.53
N PHE A 402 34.99 -37.82 -7.98
CA PHE A 402 35.00 -36.77 -6.97
C PHE A 402 34.55 -35.41 -7.47
N LYS A 403 34.88 -35.01 -8.69
CA LYS A 403 34.38 -33.79 -9.31
C LYS A 403 32.85 -33.84 -9.49
N ARG A 404 32.35 -35.00 -9.93
CA ARG A 404 30.89 -35.22 -10.06
C ARG A 404 30.21 -35.12 -8.70
N LEU A 405 30.72 -35.82 -7.69
CA LEU A 405 30.18 -35.79 -6.32
C LEU A 405 30.14 -34.37 -5.74
N LYS A 406 31.25 -33.62 -5.89
CA LYS A 406 31.33 -32.22 -5.44
C LYS A 406 30.24 -31.38 -6.09
N ASN A 407 30.07 -31.46 -7.41
CA ASN A 407 29.08 -30.70 -8.15
C ASN A 407 27.65 -31.06 -7.72
N GLU A 408 27.33 -32.34 -7.57
CA GLU A 408 26.01 -32.82 -7.13
C GLU A 408 25.68 -32.30 -5.72
N ILE A 409 26.60 -32.46 -4.75
CA ILE A 409 26.38 -31.98 -3.37
C ILE A 409 26.22 -30.45 -3.34
N THR A 410 27.09 -29.73 -4.05
CA THR A 410 27.00 -28.26 -4.11
C THR A 410 25.69 -27.80 -4.71
N LEU A 411 25.22 -28.42 -5.81
CA LEU A 411 23.96 -28.09 -6.47
C LEU A 411 22.76 -28.36 -5.54
N GLU A 412 22.72 -29.52 -4.90
CA GLU A 412 21.62 -29.90 -4.00
C GLU A 412 21.52 -28.95 -2.80
N PHE A 413 22.63 -28.50 -2.20
CA PHE A 413 22.61 -27.51 -1.12
C PHE A 413 22.32 -26.10 -1.61
N SER A 414 22.70 -25.73 -2.86
CA SER A 414 22.32 -24.42 -3.42
C SER A 414 20.82 -24.27 -3.59
N GLN A 415 20.11 -25.36 -3.92
CA GLN A 415 18.66 -25.35 -3.98
C GLN A 415 17.99 -25.01 -2.64
N ILE A 416 18.63 -25.33 -1.51
CA ILE A 416 18.12 -24.90 -0.19
C ILE A 416 18.24 -23.39 -0.02
N LYS A 417 19.27 -22.74 -0.57
CA LYS A 417 19.40 -21.28 -0.58
C LYS A 417 18.30 -20.64 -1.41
N ASP A 418 17.97 -21.24 -2.56
CA ASP A 418 16.88 -20.77 -3.43
C ASP A 418 15.53 -20.92 -2.72
N ASP A 419 15.29 -22.03 -2.05
CA ASP A 419 14.08 -22.24 -1.24
C ASP A 419 13.96 -21.20 -0.11
N PHE A 420 15.07 -20.81 0.55
CA PHE A 420 15.04 -19.71 1.54
C PHE A 420 14.70 -18.36 0.89
N SER A 421 15.26 -18.09 -0.30
CA SER A 421 15.02 -16.86 -1.04
C SER A 421 13.55 -16.73 -1.49
N LEU A 422 12.89 -17.83 -1.81
CA LEU A 422 11.49 -17.84 -2.27
C LEU A 422 10.55 -17.19 -1.23
N PHE A 423 10.75 -17.45 0.04
CA PHE A 423 9.92 -16.84 1.09
C PHE A 423 10.14 -15.32 1.19
N PHE A 424 11.38 -14.87 0.99
CA PHE A 424 11.68 -13.44 0.93
C PHE A 424 11.01 -12.78 -0.26
N THR A 425 11.09 -13.36 -1.44
CA THR A 425 10.47 -12.82 -2.66
C THR A 425 8.95 -12.71 -2.51
N ASN A 426 8.30 -13.73 -1.99
CA ASN A 426 6.86 -13.70 -1.74
C ASN A 426 6.46 -12.58 -0.76
N LEU A 427 7.23 -12.36 0.29
CA LEU A 427 6.97 -11.28 1.25
C LEU A 427 7.19 -9.91 0.61
N GLU A 428 8.28 -9.74 -0.13
CA GLU A 428 8.61 -8.50 -0.84
C GLU A 428 7.50 -8.11 -1.82
N GLU A 429 7.02 -9.04 -2.64
CA GLU A 429 5.91 -8.81 -3.57
C GLU A 429 4.64 -8.31 -2.86
N GLN A 430 4.26 -8.94 -1.74
CA GLN A 430 3.06 -8.53 -1.02
C GLN A 430 3.19 -7.13 -0.40
N ILE A 431 4.37 -6.77 0.09
CA ILE A 431 4.65 -5.43 0.65
C ILE A 431 4.65 -4.37 -0.45
N LEU A 432 5.21 -4.65 -1.62
CA LEU A 432 5.20 -3.74 -2.77
C LEU A 432 3.77 -3.51 -3.30
N LEU A 433 2.96 -4.57 -3.39
CA LEU A 433 1.54 -4.46 -3.76
C LEU A 433 0.76 -3.60 -2.76
N PHE A 434 0.97 -3.79 -1.47
CA PHE A 434 0.35 -2.96 -0.43
C PHE A 434 0.74 -1.49 -0.56
N LYS A 435 2.02 -1.19 -0.77
CA LYS A 435 2.52 0.17 -0.98
C LYS A 435 1.88 0.84 -2.20
N ALA A 436 1.75 0.10 -3.31
CA ALA A 436 1.10 0.60 -4.52
C ALA A 436 -0.39 0.91 -4.29
N GLN A 437 -1.13 0.02 -3.61
CA GLN A 437 -2.52 0.24 -3.24
C GLN A 437 -2.68 1.47 -2.33
N PHE A 438 -1.82 1.64 -1.33
CA PHE A 438 -1.84 2.80 -0.45
C PHE A 438 -1.58 4.11 -1.21
N SER A 439 -0.61 4.14 -2.13
CA SER A 439 -0.33 5.32 -2.97
C SER A 439 -1.50 5.70 -3.86
N ASN A 440 -2.24 4.72 -4.39
CA ASN A 440 -3.43 4.97 -5.18
C ASN A 440 -4.56 5.53 -4.32
N LEU A 441 -4.80 4.98 -3.13
CA LEU A 441 -5.78 5.49 -2.18
C LEU A 441 -5.50 6.95 -1.79
N GLN A 442 -4.24 7.33 -1.59
CA GLN A 442 -3.86 8.73 -1.32
C GLN A 442 -4.20 9.66 -2.48
N LYS A 443 -3.92 9.25 -3.72
CA LYS A 443 -4.19 10.07 -4.92
C LYS A 443 -5.69 10.24 -5.19
N GLU A 444 -6.45 9.16 -5.06
CA GLU A 444 -7.89 9.15 -5.36
C GLU A 444 -8.71 9.99 -4.37
N ASN A 445 -8.28 10.05 -3.11
CA ASN A 445 -9.05 10.71 -2.06
C ASN A 445 -8.61 12.14 -1.74
N ALA A 446 -7.65 12.71 -2.47
CA ALA A 446 -7.17 14.11 -2.35
C ALA A 446 -6.81 14.55 -0.90
N LEU A 447 -6.61 13.61 0.01
CA LEU A 447 -6.17 13.89 1.38
C LEU A 447 -4.65 13.86 1.45
N GLU A 448 -4.07 14.89 0.91
CA GLU A 448 -2.62 15.14 0.96
C GLU A 448 -2.16 15.61 2.33
N SER A 449 -2.66 15.13 3.42
CA SER A 449 -2.15 15.62 4.65
C SER A 449 -1.19 14.68 5.35
N GLU A 450 -0.07 15.25 5.70
CA GLU A 450 1.03 14.56 6.35
C GLU A 450 0.71 14.08 7.77
N LYS A 451 -0.30 14.62 8.42
CA LYS A 451 -0.58 14.35 9.84
C LYS A 451 -1.70 13.35 10.09
N GLU A 452 -2.69 13.25 9.20
CA GLU A 452 -3.92 12.49 9.44
C GLU A 452 -3.72 11.00 9.63
N PHE A 453 -2.80 10.41 8.87
CA PHE A 453 -2.53 8.97 8.94
C PHE A 453 -1.04 8.71 9.20
N ALA A 454 -0.43 9.49 10.11
CA ALA A 454 0.99 9.39 10.41
C ALA A 454 1.41 7.95 10.76
N SER A 455 0.62 7.25 11.57
CA SER A 455 0.86 5.85 11.93
C SER A 455 0.76 4.93 10.72
N PHE A 456 -0.26 5.12 9.88
CA PHE A 456 -0.46 4.31 8.67
C PHE A 456 0.60 4.60 7.61
N ARG A 457 0.96 5.87 7.42
CA ARG A 457 2.03 6.28 6.51
C ARG A 457 3.38 5.77 6.99
N SER A 458 3.68 5.90 8.27
CA SER A 458 4.89 5.33 8.87
C SER A 458 4.96 3.82 8.64
N PHE A 459 3.86 3.11 8.83
CA PHE A 459 3.77 1.69 8.51
C PHE A 459 3.98 1.41 7.02
N ALA A 460 3.33 2.15 6.13
CA ALA A 460 3.43 1.95 4.68
C ALA A 460 4.82 2.31 4.13
N SER A 461 5.45 3.39 4.59
CA SER A 461 6.81 3.78 4.20
C SER A 461 7.89 2.91 4.86
N ALA A 462 7.72 2.57 6.13
CA ALA A 462 8.62 1.68 6.85
C ALA A 462 8.53 0.23 6.37
N SER A 463 7.44 -0.16 5.69
CA SER A 463 7.27 -1.52 5.18
C SER A 463 8.37 -1.92 4.20
N GLU A 464 8.89 -0.99 3.41
CA GLU A 464 9.95 -1.28 2.45
C GLU A 464 11.34 -1.34 3.11
N GLU A 465 11.68 -0.40 3.99
CA GLU A 465 13.01 -0.35 4.59
C GLU A 465 13.15 -1.20 5.85
N LEU A 466 12.19 -1.12 6.76
CA LEU A 466 12.26 -1.83 8.04
C LEU A 466 11.80 -3.29 7.95
N PHE A 467 10.75 -3.58 7.17
CA PHE A 467 10.26 -4.94 7.03
C PHE A 467 11.21 -5.81 6.21
N LEU A 468 11.66 -5.30 5.06
CA LEU A 468 12.48 -6.09 4.15
C LEU A 468 13.93 -6.09 4.55
N LYS A 469 14.46 -5.01 5.11
CA LYS A 469 15.87 -4.90 5.50
C LYS A 469 16.25 -5.93 6.57
N ASP A 470 15.46 -6.00 7.65
CA ASP A 470 15.74 -6.93 8.75
C ASP A 470 15.62 -8.39 8.28
N PHE A 471 14.60 -8.69 7.48
CA PHE A 471 14.42 -10.03 6.93
C PHE A 471 15.49 -10.39 5.89
N LYS A 472 15.91 -9.44 5.07
CA LYS A 472 17.01 -9.60 4.12
C LYS A 472 18.34 -9.89 4.81
N GLN A 473 18.60 -9.24 5.94
CA GLN A 473 19.79 -9.54 6.77
C GLN A 473 19.74 -10.96 7.34
N LEU A 474 18.58 -11.40 7.82
CA LEU A 474 18.40 -12.76 8.32
C LEU A 474 18.63 -13.80 7.22
N LEU A 475 18.06 -13.58 6.03
CA LEU A 475 18.27 -14.44 4.86
C LEU A 475 19.76 -14.53 4.51
N PHE A 476 20.42 -13.38 4.38
CA PHE A 476 21.85 -13.31 4.07
C PHE A 476 22.71 -14.07 5.10
N LYS A 477 22.44 -13.89 6.38
CA LYS A 477 23.13 -14.61 7.46
C LYS A 477 22.95 -16.12 7.33
N SER A 478 21.72 -16.59 7.09
CA SER A 478 21.41 -18.02 6.92
C SER A 478 22.11 -18.62 5.69
N GLN A 479 22.16 -17.88 4.58
CA GLN A 479 22.87 -18.28 3.37
C GLN A 479 24.38 -18.34 3.59
N LEU A 480 24.95 -17.36 4.30
CA LEU A 480 26.38 -17.33 4.63
C LEU A 480 26.78 -18.53 5.52
N GLU A 481 25.97 -18.84 6.54
CA GLU A 481 26.22 -20.02 7.40
C GLU A 481 26.21 -21.33 6.61
N LEU A 482 25.32 -21.45 5.61
CA LEU A 482 25.26 -22.59 4.71
C LEU A 482 26.50 -22.66 3.80
N ASP A 483 26.95 -21.53 3.26
CA ASP A 483 28.17 -21.48 2.44
C ASP A 483 29.41 -21.87 3.23
N LEU A 484 29.55 -21.40 4.46
CA LEU A 484 30.64 -21.81 5.35
C LEU A 484 30.61 -23.32 5.66
N PHE A 485 29.44 -23.90 5.82
CA PHE A 485 29.31 -25.36 5.98
C PHE A 485 29.77 -26.11 4.73
N LEU A 486 29.36 -25.66 3.53
CA LEU A 486 29.77 -26.26 2.26
C LEU A 486 31.29 -26.10 2.01
N GLU A 487 31.85 -24.95 2.35
CA GLU A 487 33.31 -24.74 2.27
C GLU A 487 34.05 -25.72 3.17
N LYS A 488 33.62 -25.89 4.42
CA LYS A 488 34.18 -26.86 5.34
C LYS A 488 34.14 -28.29 4.77
N LEU A 489 32.99 -28.69 4.22
CA LEU A 489 32.80 -30.00 3.57
C LEU A 489 33.74 -30.17 2.37
N ASN A 490 33.85 -29.14 1.53
CA ASN A 490 34.72 -29.15 0.37
C ASN A 490 36.19 -29.30 0.76
N LEU A 491 36.67 -28.50 1.72
CA LEU A 491 38.09 -28.52 2.16
C LEU A 491 38.47 -29.83 2.83
N LYS A 492 37.62 -30.42 3.66
CA LYS A 492 37.94 -31.57 4.48
C LYS A 492 37.70 -32.94 3.82
N ALA A 493 36.69 -33.04 2.98
CA ALA A 493 36.33 -34.31 2.34
C ALA A 493 36.54 -34.28 0.82
N LEU A 494 35.95 -33.27 0.15
CA LEU A 494 35.89 -33.27 -1.31
C LEU A 494 37.16 -32.76 -2.00
N ALA A 495 38.00 -31.97 -1.32
CA ALA A 495 39.25 -31.47 -1.86
C ALA A 495 40.46 -32.31 -1.46
N ASN A 496 40.39 -33.01 -0.31
CA ASN A 496 41.54 -33.75 0.26
C ASN A 496 41.52 -35.26 -0.04
N TYR A 497 40.69 -35.74 -0.95
CA TYR A 497 40.55 -37.16 -1.25
C TYR A 497 41.87 -37.83 -1.70
N GLU A 498 42.70 -37.11 -2.46
CA GLU A 498 44.00 -37.62 -2.88
C GLU A 498 44.94 -37.85 -1.67
N SER A 499 45.01 -36.87 -0.78
CA SER A 499 45.79 -36.96 0.47
C SER A 499 45.27 -38.07 1.38
N ALA A 500 43.94 -38.18 1.52
CA ALA A 500 43.30 -39.23 2.31
C ALA A 500 43.64 -40.64 1.77
N THR A 501 43.65 -40.80 0.44
CA THR A 501 44.05 -42.06 -0.21
C THR A 501 45.50 -42.38 0.03
N LYS A 502 46.42 -41.41 -0.14
CA LYS A 502 47.86 -41.59 0.15
C LYS A 502 48.11 -41.96 1.61
N LEU A 503 47.48 -41.27 2.56
CA LEU A 503 47.60 -41.57 3.99
C LEU A 503 47.09 -42.98 4.31
N THR A 504 45.98 -43.41 3.72
CA THR A 504 45.44 -44.76 3.88
C THR A 504 46.40 -45.80 3.36
N MET A 505 46.93 -45.64 2.14
CA MET A 505 47.92 -46.54 1.55
C MET A 505 49.20 -46.61 2.39
N GLY A 506 49.71 -45.45 2.81
CA GLY A 506 50.92 -45.38 3.69
C GLY A 506 50.69 -46.10 5.01
N PHE A 507 49.55 -45.95 5.65
CA PHE A 507 49.21 -46.64 6.89
C PHE A 507 49.24 -48.17 6.70
N PHE A 508 48.56 -48.68 5.68
CA PHE A 508 48.56 -50.15 5.47
C PHE A 508 49.93 -50.67 5.02
N ASN A 509 50.68 -49.95 4.20
CA ASN A 509 52.00 -50.30 3.81
C ASN A 509 52.95 -50.41 5.04
N THR A 510 52.89 -49.41 5.93
CA THR A 510 53.66 -49.45 7.19
C THR A 510 53.27 -50.65 8.07
N LYS A 511 51.93 -50.89 8.20
CA LYS A 511 51.44 -52.02 9.02
C LYS A 511 51.80 -53.36 8.44
N MET A 512 51.76 -53.55 7.12
CA MET A 512 52.22 -54.77 6.45
C MET A 512 53.74 -54.98 6.61
N ASN A 513 54.55 -53.92 6.43
CA ASN A 513 55.99 -53.99 6.61
C ASN A 513 56.37 -54.31 8.05
N ALA A 514 55.78 -53.70 9.06
CA ALA A 514 56.00 -54.03 10.46
C ALA A 514 55.60 -55.45 10.77
N SER A 515 54.45 -55.95 10.27
CA SER A 515 54.09 -57.38 10.46
C SER A 515 55.09 -58.36 9.80
N LYS A 516 55.67 -57.97 8.67
CA LYS A 516 56.69 -58.68 7.98
C LYS A 516 57.97 -58.75 8.83
N GLU A 517 58.42 -57.64 9.38
CA GLU A 517 59.59 -57.59 10.28
C GLU A 517 59.42 -58.51 11.52
N PHE A 518 58.22 -58.46 12.17
CA PHE A 518 57.93 -59.37 13.29
C PHE A 518 57.85 -60.83 12.86
N TYR A 519 57.27 -61.16 11.72
CA TYR A 519 57.22 -62.51 11.17
C TYR A 519 58.61 -63.04 10.87
N GLU A 520 59.49 -62.20 10.35
CA GLU A 520 60.89 -62.57 10.10
C GLU A 520 61.68 -62.78 11.40
N LEU A 521 61.31 -62.14 12.53
CA LEU A 521 61.87 -62.35 13.84
C LEU A 521 61.42 -63.70 14.44
N ASP A 522 60.14 -63.99 14.45
CA ASP A 522 59.56 -65.26 14.91
C ASP A 522 58.28 -65.61 14.18
N SER A 523 58.39 -66.47 13.17
CA SER A 523 57.24 -66.90 12.35
C SER A 523 56.29 -67.88 13.05
N THR A 524 56.65 -68.35 14.28
CA THR A 524 55.81 -69.21 15.10
C THR A 524 54.85 -68.38 16.01
N GLU A 525 55.29 -67.24 16.41
CA GLU A 525 54.54 -66.34 17.30
C GLU A 525 53.79 -65.28 16.52
N PHE A 526 54.36 -64.75 15.44
CA PHE A 526 53.78 -63.65 14.67
C PHE A 526 53.27 -64.12 13.30
N SER A 527 52.16 -63.55 12.88
CA SER A 527 51.56 -63.78 11.56
C SER A 527 51.65 -62.55 10.67
N LEU A 528 51.66 -62.76 9.35
CA LEU A 528 51.62 -61.67 8.38
C LEU A 528 50.26 -60.99 8.43
N TYR A 529 50.27 -59.65 8.40
CA TYR A 529 49.08 -58.87 8.40
C TYR A 529 48.54 -58.68 6.96
N HIS A 530 47.37 -59.20 6.71
CA HIS A 530 46.63 -58.99 5.46
C HIS A 530 45.46 -58.01 5.71
N PRO A 531 45.50 -56.82 5.14
CA PRO A 531 44.43 -55.84 5.32
C PRO A 531 43.06 -56.41 4.88
N LYS A 532 42.05 -56.30 5.77
CA LYS A 532 40.67 -56.69 5.46
C LYS A 532 39.95 -55.52 4.77
N ALA A 533 39.02 -55.85 3.88
CA ALA A 533 38.25 -54.86 3.15
C ALA A 533 37.53 -53.82 4.08
N SER A 534 36.99 -54.29 5.21
CA SER A 534 36.37 -53.44 6.20
C SER A 534 37.32 -52.47 6.89
N GLU A 535 38.57 -52.91 7.17
CA GLU A 535 39.59 -52.07 7.81
C GLU A 535 40.07 -50.98 6.85
N VAL A 536 40.31 -51.33 5.56
CA VAL A 536 40.68 -50.36 4.53
C VAL A 536 39.58 -49.35 4.32
N HIS A 537 38.32 -49.79 4.23
CA HIS A 537 37.16 -48.90 4.09
C HIS A 537 37.03 -47.94 5.29
N GLN A 538 37.08 -48.47 6.51
CA GLN A 538 37.00 -47.61 7.72
C GLN A 538 38.15 -46.58 7.76
N ARG A 539 39.36 -46.97 7.36
CA ARG A 539 40.50 -46.05 7.33
C ARG A 539 40.31 -44.94 6.29
N VAL A 540 39.81 -45.28 5.08
CA VAL A 540 39.49 -44.30 4.05
C VAL A 540 38.43 -43.31 4.56
N LEU A 541 37.35 -43.79 5.21
CA LEU A 541 36.32 -42.91 5.78
C LEU A 541 36.87 -41.99 6.86
N THR A 542 37.82 -42.47 7.68
CA THR A 542 38.49 -41.65 8.69
C THR A 542 39.31 -40.54 8.05
N GLU A 543 40.15 -40.87 7.06
CA GLU A 543 41.01 -39.90 6.38
C GLU A 543 40.22 -38.88 5.54
N LEU A 544 39.02 -39.28 5.01
CA LEU A 544 38.09 -38.39 4.37
C LEU A 544 37.23 -37.53 5.35
N ASN A 545 37.46 -37.67 6.66
CA ASN A 545 36.65 -37.02 7.70
C ASN A 545 35.16 -37.33 7.64
N VAL A 546 34.75 -38.47 7.06
CA VAL A 546 33.33 -38.81 6.87
C VAL A 546 32.60 -38.90 8.21
N TYR A 547 33.25 -39.36 9.27
CA TYR A 547 32.64 -39.45 10.61
C TYR A 547 32.37 -38.06 11.25
N GLU A 548 33.20 -37.05 10.97
CA GLU A 548 32.91 -35.67 11.40
C GLU A 548 31.65 -35.13 10.69
N PHE A 549 31.52 -35.45 9.39
CA PHE A 549 30.33 -35.02 8.63
C PHE A 549 29.08 -35.82 8.99
N GLU A 550 29.21 -37.09 9.38
CA GLU A 550 28.08 -37.84 9.92
C GLU A 550 27.52 -37.16 11.19
N ASP A 551 28.39 -36.69 12.09
CA ASP A 551 27.98 -35.95 13.27
C ASP A 551 27.30 -34.62 12.88
N LEU A 552 27.85 -33.86 11.93
CA LEU A 552 27.33 -32.57 11.47
C LEU A 552 26.06 -32.66 10.61
N LEU A 553 25.85 -33.80 9.94
CA LEU A 553 24.67 -34.00 9.08
C LEU A 553 23.53 -34.71 9.81
N LEU A 554 23.80 -35.67 10.69
CA LEU A 554 22.79 -36.52 11.34
C LEU A 554 22.63 -36.27 12.83
N ASN A 555 23.70 -36.26 13.62
CA ASN A 555 23.61 -36.16 15.08
C ASN A 555 23.42 -34.71 15.57
N LYS A 556 24.16 -33.77 14.96
CA LYS A 556 24.06 -32.34 15.21
C LYS A 556 23.85 -31.59 13.90
N PRO A 557 22.70 -31.81 13.23
CA PRO A 557 22.48 -31.39 11.85
C PRO A 557 22.54 -29.88 11.68
N VAL A 558 23.69 -29.37 11.21
CA VAL A 558 24.00 -27.94 11.07
C VAL A 558 22.99 -27.26 10.12
N VAL A 559 22.76 -27.86 8.94
CA VAL A 559 21.85 -27.29 7.93
C VAL A 559 20.43 -27.23 8.45
N LEU A 560 19.98 -28.26 9.17
CA LEU A 560 18.65 -28.27 9.80
C LEU A 560 18.54 -27.22 10.91
N LYS A 561 19.61 -26.98 11.66
CA LYS A 561 19.65 -25.93 12.68
C LYS A 561 19.56 -24.54 12.05
N ILE A 562 20.31 -24.29 10.97
CA ILE A 562 20.22 -23.04 10.18
C ILE A 562 18.79 -22.82 9.72
N TYR A 563 18.17 -23.85 9.14
CA TYR A 563 16.78 -23.80 8.72
C TYR A 563 15.81 -23.49 9.87
N LYS A 564 15.93 -24.19 11.00
CA LYS A 564 15.05 -23.95 12.16
C LYS A 564 15.19 -22.55 12.73
N ASN A 565 16.43 -22.04 12.84
CA ASN A 565 16.66 -20.67 13.29
C ASN A 565 16.05 -19.65 12.31
N TYR A 566 16.24 -19.86 11.01
CA TYR A 566 15.62 -19.03 9.98
C TYR A 566 14.10 -19.05 10.06
N MET A 567 13.50 -20.24 10.21
CA MET A 567 12.05 -20.44 10.36
C MET A 567 11.49 -19.72 11.58
N GLN A 568 12.12 -19.92 12.73
CA GLN A 568 11.67 -19.29 13.98
C GLN A 568 11.72 -17.75 13.87
N SER A 569 12.85 -17.21 13.44
CA SER A 569 13.01 -15.75 13.28
C SER A 569 12.05 -15.18 12.24
N PHE A 570 11.71 -15.92 11.19
CA PHE A 570 10.72 -15.49 10.21
C PHE A 570 9.31 -15.43 10.80
N VAL A 571 8.91 -16.45 11.56
CA VAL A 571 7.62 -16.47 12.24
C VAL A 571 7.51 -15.32 13.24
N GLU A 572 8.53 -15.12 14.07
CA GLU A 572 8.60 -14.02 15.04
C GLU A 572 8.50 -12.65 14.32
N PHE A 573 9.18 -12.49 13.19
CA PHE A 573 9.12 -11.29 12.38
C PHE A 573 7.70 -11.03 11.87
N ILE A 574 7.03 -12.02 11.26
CA ILE A 574 5.67 -11.87 10.74
C ILE A 574 4.67 -11.58 11.86
N GLU A 575 4.77 -12.27 13.00
CA GLU A 575 3.87 -12.03 14.15
C GLU A 575 4.04 -10.63 14.73
N ALA A 576 5.28 -10.13 14.82
CA ALA A 576 5.54 -8.75 15.25
C ALA A 576 4.90 -7.72 14.30
N LYS A 577 4.98 -7.94 12.97
CA LYS A 577 4.36 -7.06 11.98
C LYS A 577 2.84 -7.17 11.98
N ARG A 578 2.31 -8.36 12.18
CA ARG A 578 0.87 -8.59 12.36
C ARG A 578 0.33 -7.83 13.56
N GLN A 579 1.05 -7.79 14.67
CA GLN A 579 0.65 -7.01 15.84
C GLN A 579 0.53 -5.51 15.53
N ILE A 580 1.43 -4.96 14.71
CA ILE A 580 1.32 -3.57 14.24
C ILE A 580 0.04 -3.37 13.42
N ILE A 581 -0.29 -4.29 12.52
CA ILE A 581 -1.54 -4.23 11.74
C ILE A 581 -2.76 -4.23 12.66
N LEU A 582 -2.79 -5.09 13.67
CA LEU A 582 -3.89 -5.16 14.63
C LEU A 582 -4.05 -3.87 15.43
N ASN A 583 -2.93 -3.26 15.85
CA ASN A 583 -2.94 -1.98 16.56
C ASN A 583 -3.50 -0.84 15.66
N LEU A 584 -3.08 -0.78 14.39
CA LEU A 584 -3.61 0.19 13.43
C LEU A 584 -5.10 -0.03 13.15
N LYS A 585 -5.54 -1.27 13.00
CA LYS A 585 -6.99 -1.59 12.84
C LYS A 585 -7.79 -1.11 14.04
N SER A 586 -7.29 -1.33 15.26
CA SER A 586 -7.93 -0.84 16.50
C SER A 586 -7.97 0.69 16.57
N GLU A 587 -6.90 1.36 16.14
CA GLU A 587 -6.84 2.84 16.04
C GLU A 587 -7.91 3.38 15.08
N PHE A 588 -8.01 2.82 13.88
CA PHE A 588 -9.03 3.24 12.90
C PHE A 588 -10.46 2.95 13.40
N GLU A 589 -10.69 1.84 14.07
CA GLU A 589 -12.00 1.52 14.64
C GLU A 589 -12.42 2.52 15.73
N ALA A 590 -11.48 2.94 16.57
CA ALA A 590 -11.72 3.99 17.56
C ALA A 590 -12.06 5.33 16.88
N LYS A 591 -11.32 5.72 15.84
CA LYS A 591 -11.60 6.93 15.05
C LYS A 591 -12.97 6.88 14.38
N LYS A 592 -13.34 5.75 13.76
CA LYS A 592 -14.67 5.54 13.17
C LYS A 592 -15.79 5.70 14.19
N SER A 593 -15.61 5.15 15.39
CA SER A 593 -16.58 5.29 16.49
C SER A 593 -16.75 6.76 16.89
N MET A 594 -15.65 7.51 17.01
CA MET A 594 -15.70 8.96 17.32
C MET A 594 -16.43 9.75 16.23
N ILE A 595 -16.05 9.57 14.95
CA ILE A 595 -16.71 10.26 13.84
C ILE A 595 -18.18 9.88 13.73
N SER A 596 -18.55 8.62 13.97
CA SER A 596 -19.94 8.17 13.99
C SER A 596 -20.72 8.84 15.11
N SER A 597 -20.12 9.05 16.28
CA SER A 597 -20.71 9.79 17.39
C SER A 597 -20.94 11.26 17.02
N ILE A 598 -19.93 11.92 16.40
CA ILE A 598 -20.06 13.30 15.90
C ILE A 598 -21.17 13.39 14.84
N LYS A 599 -21.22 12.45 13.90
CA LYS A 599 -22.28 12.38 12.88
C LYS A 599 -23.67 12.27 13.51
N SER A 600 -23.79 11.46 14.57
CA SER A 600 -25.06 11.36 15.33
C SER A 600 -25.46 12.67 16.02
N GLN A 601 -24.49 13.43 16.55
CA GLN A 601 -24.75 14.75 17.14
C GLN A 601 -25.21 15.74 16.05
N ILE A 602 -24.54 15.76 14.89
CA ILE A 602 -24.94 16.59 13.74
C ILE A 602 -26.37 16.25 13.29
N SER A 603 -26.75 14.99 13.26
CA SER A 603 -28.09 14.57 12.86
C SER A 603 -29.19 15.08 13.79
N LYS A 604 -28.85 15.48 15.01
CA LYS A 604 -29.78 16.07 16.00
C LYS A 604 -29.80 17.60 16.00
N LEU A 605 -28.98 18.28 15.18
CA LEU A 605 -29.09 19.72 14.92
C LEU A 605 -30.45 20.06 14.28
#